data_cf9605bfcbdb32b686133c36b362fbf1
#
_entry.id   cf9605bfcbdb32b686133c36b362fbf1
#
_cell.length_a   1.000
_cell.length_b   1.000
_cell.length_c   1.000
_cell.angle_alpha   90.00
_cell.angle_beta   90.00
_cell.angle_gamma   90.00
#
_symmetry.space_group_name_H-M   'P 1'
#
loop_
_entity.id
_entity.type
_entity.pdbx_description
1 polymer ?
#
loop_
_entity_poly.entity_id
_entity_poly.type
_entity_poly.pdbx_seq_one_letter_code
_entity_poly.pdbx_strand_id
1 'polypeptide(L)'
;QGLWAPARKSPWRGNYTININLEENYWPAEVTNMPELVMPVDGLVKAMSETGKYTAKYYYGIENGWCAGHNVDAWAMTNPVGTKKESPKWSNWNMGGAWLVQTLWDHYDYTRDKEYLRQTAYPLMKGAADFMLDWMVENPKKSGELITAPCTSPEAEYITDKGYQGCTFYGGTSDLAILRELFKNTLKGAQILDINQPYQAKLQDALNRLRPYQIGKRGNLQEWYYDWDDQDWHHRHQSHLLGLHPFYQISIDKTPELAAAAAKTLEIKGDYSTGWSTGWRISLWARLHQAERSYAMIRKLLNYVQPANYNNPKNRPSGGTYPNLFDAHPPFQIDGNFSGTAGFCEMLMQCDGEKMDLLPALPKEWSAGEIKGIKARGNYEIALSWNKGQVNKAIITSKNEGSLTVNYNGKQKVLNFKAGETKLIK
;
A
#
# COMPACT_ATOMS: atom_id res chain seq x y z
N GLN A 1 -6.97 14.74 7.42
CA GLN A 1 -7.87 14.60 6.28
C GLN A 1 -9.27 14.18 6.76
N GLY A 2 -10.23 14.16 5.84
CA GLY A 2 -11.61 13.84 6.15
C GLY A 2 -12.23 14.86 7.10
N LEU A 3 -13.06 14.36 8.02
CA LEU A 3 -13.76 15.21 8.99
C LEU A 3 -12.83 15.79 10.07
N TRP A 4 -11.61 15.30 10.19
CA TRP A 4 -10.64 15.73 11.18
C TRP A 4 -9.85 16.93 10.68
N ALA A 5 -10.41 18.13 10.86
CA ALA A 5 -9.83 19.38 10.39
C ALA A 5 -9.44 20.26 11.56
N PRO A 6 -8.21 20.83 11.56
CA PRO A 6 -7.74 21.71 12.64
C PRO A 6 -8.31 23.12 12.55
N ALA A 7 -9.02 23.46 11.47
CA ALA A 7 -9.53 24.80 11.20
C ALA A 7 -10.85 24.77 10.43
N ARG A 8 -11.58 25.91 10.44
CA ARG A 8 -12.86 26.07 9.71
C ARG A 8 -12.73 25.80 8.20
N LYS A 9 -11.61 26.20 7.59
CA LYS A 9 -11.28 25.83 6.21
C LYS A 9 -10.44 24.57 6.27
N SER A 10 -11.09 23.44 6.01
CA SER A 10 -10.42 22.15 6.03
C SER A 10 -9.35 22.04 4.93
N PRO A 11 -8.12 21.62 5.24
CA PRO A 11 -7.17 21.19 4.24
C PRO A 11 -7.77 20.09 3.37
N TRP A 12 -7.38 20.06 2.09
CA TRP A 12 -7.87 19.08 1.11
C TRP A 12 -9.41 18.96 1.07
N ARG A 13 -10.12 20.08 1.36
CA ARG A 13 -11.60 20.18 1.32
C ARG A 13 -12.33 19.21 2.26
N GLY A 14 -11.65 18.59 3.22
CA GLY A 14 -12.20 17.62 4.15
C GLY A 14 -12.47 16.24 3.53
N ASN A 15 -11.97 15.98 2.33
CA ASN A 15 -12.12 14.69 1.65
C ASN A 15 -11.17 13.63 2.24
N TYR A 16 -11.54 12.37 2.03
CA TYR A 16 -10.65 11.23 2.25
C TYR A 16 -9.89 10.96 0.96
N THR A 17 -8.58 11.20 0.98
CA THR A 17 -7.72 10.95 -0.18
C THR A 17 -7.36 9.47 -0.19
N ILE A 18 -7.70 8.79 -1.30
CA ILE A 18 -7.51 7.34 -1.50
C ILE A 18 -6.51 7.05 -2.63
N ASN A 19 -5.51 7.91 -2.77
CA ASN A 19 -4.31 7.62 -3.57
C ASN A 19 -3.09 7.30 -2.70
N ILE A 20 -3.26 7.17 -1.38
CA ILE A 20 -2.33 6.71 -0.34
C ILE A 20 -2.86 6.98 1.08
N ASN A 21 -3.42 8.17 1.35
CA ASN A 21 -3.56 8.70 2.70
C ASN A 21 -4.54 7.91 3.56
N LEU A 22 -5.71 7.57 3.03
CA LEU A 22 -6.68 6.76 3.79
C LEU A 22 -6.15 5.35 4.00
N GLU A 23 -5.51 4.77 3.00
CA GLU A 23 -4.91 3.44 3.06
C GLU A 23 -3.86 3.37 4.17
N GLU A 24 -2.98 4.37 4.27
CA GLU A 24 -1.97 4.46 5.34
C GLU A 24 -2.58 4.46 6.75
N ASN A 25 -3.74 5.08 6.91
CA ASN A 25 -4.43 5.14 8.19
C ASN A 25 -4.85 3.75 8.70
N TYR A 26 -5.00 2.79 7.81
CA TYR A 26 -5.43 1.43 8.16
C TYR A 26 -4.31 0.39 8.18
N TRP A 27 -3.11 0.72 7.67
CA TRP A 27 -1.98 -0.23 7.69
C TRP A 27 -1.64 -0.79 9.07
N PRO A 28 -1.71 -0.03 10.19
CA PRO A 28 -1.41 -0.58 11.51
C PRO A 28 -2.55 -1.40 12.11
N ALA A 29 -3.81 -1.23 11.68
CA ALA A 29 -4.98 -1.78 12.38
C ALA A 29 -4.88 -3.29 12.62
N GLU A 30 -4.62 -4.05 11.59
CA GLU A 30 -4.52 -5.52 11.67
C GLU A 30 -3.28 -5.96 12.44
N VAL A 31 -2.11 -5.43 12.08
CA VAL A 31 -0.83 -5.86 12.67
C VAL A 31 -0.73 -5.52 14.16
N THR A 32 -1.40 -4.46 14.61
CA THR A 32 -1.47 -4.11 16.05
C THR A 32 -2.62 -4.80 16.79
N ASN A 33 -3.28 -5.78 16.15
CA ASN A 33 -4.34 -6.59 16.72
C ASN A 33 -5.59 -5.78 17.09
N MET A 34 -5.99 -4.84 16.23
CA MET A 34 -7.20 -4.03 16.36
C MET A 34 -8.09 -4.17 15.10
N PRO A 35 -8.49 -5.39 14.70
CA PRO A 35 -9.22 -5.63 13.46
C PRO A 35 -10.58 -4.94 13.41
N GLU A 36 -11.20 -4.67 14.58
CA GLU A 36 -12.47 -3.96 14.69
C GLU A 36 -12.40 -2.51 14.14
N LEU A 37 -11.20 -1.93 14.07
CA LEU A 37 -11.01 -0.57 13.53
C LEU A 37 -11.11 -0.51 12.00
N VAL A 38 -11.11 -1.64 11.31
CA VAL A 38 -11.29 -1.70 9.85
C VAL A 38 -12.77 -1.57 9.44
N MET A 39 -13.70 -1.89 10.32
CA MET A 39 -15.15 -1.88 10.04
C MET A 39 -15.69 -0.57 9.40
N PRO A 40 -15.20 0.64 9.77
CA PRO A 40 -15.64 1.87 9.09
C PRO A 40 -15.29 1.90 7.59
N VAL A 41 -14.18 1.27 7.19
CA VAL A 41 -13.79 1.17 5.77
C VAL A 41 -14.74 0.27 5.01
N ASP A 42 -15.20 -0.82 5.61
CA ASP A 42 -16.19 -1.72 4.99
C ASP A 42 -17.45 -0.94 4.60
N GLY A 43 -17.97 -0.12 5.52
CA GLY A 43 -19.12 0.73 5.29
C GLY A 43 -18.89 1.75 4.15
N LEU A 44 -17.72 2.38 4.15
CA LEU A 44 -17.34 3.33 3.11
C LEU A 44 -17.21 2.65 1.74
N VAL A 45 -16.48 1.55 1.65
CA VAL A 45 -16.27 0.82 0.38
C VAL A 45 -17.61 0.27 -0.15
N LYS A 46 -18.49 -0.21 0.72
CA LYS A 46 -19.85 -0.63 0.33
C LYS A 46 -20.64 0.52 -0.29
N ALA A 47 -20.63 1.69 0.34
CA ALA A 47 -21.29 2.88 -0.22
C ALA A 47 -20.64 3.34 -1.53
N MET A 48 -19.29 3.33 -1.59
CA MET A 48 -18.53 3.63 -2.82
C MET A 48 -18.85 2.65 -3.95
N SER A 49 -19.09 1.38 -3.66
CA SER A 49 -19.44 0.40 -4.69
C SER A 49 -20.76 0.73 -5.39
N GLU A 50 -21.71 1.36 -4.69
CA GLU A 50 -22.97 1.80 -5.30
C GLU A 50 -22.81 3.08 -6.12
N THR A 51 -22.18 4.11 -5.57
CA THR A 51 -21.97 5.37 -6.30
C THR A 51 -20.95 5.20 -7.43
N GLY A 52 -19.96 4.31 -7.25
CA GLY A 52 -18.93 3.99 -8.22
C GLY A 52 -19.42 3.33 -9.50
N LYS A 53 -20.59 2.67 -9.47
CA LYS A 53 -21.28 2.19 -10.69
C LYS A 53 -21.66 3.35 -11.61
N TYR A 54 -22.17 4.45 -11.03
CA TYR A 54 -22.47 5.66 -11.80
C TYR A 54 -21.19 6.29 -12.37
N THR A 55 -20.14 6.35 -11.58
CA THR A 55 -18.84 6.85 -12.04
C THR A 55 -18.27 5.98 -13.17
N ALA A 56 -18.31 4.67 -13.05
CA ALA A 56 -17.90 3.74 -14.10
C ALA A 56 -18.67 3.97 -15.40
N LYS A 57 -19.99 4.04 -15.32
CA LYS A 57 -20.86 4.20 -16.47
C LYS A 57 -20.74 5.58 -17.14
N TYR A 58 -20.86 6.65 -16.38
CA TYR A 58 -21.02 8.00 -16.96
C TYR A 58 -19.69 8.71 -17.24
N TYR A 59 -18.60 8.37 -16.53
CA TYR A 59 -17.29 8.96 -16.80
C TYR A 59 -16.41 8.09 -17.69
N TYR A 60 -16.57 6.76 -17.60
CA TYR A 60 -15.67 5.82 -18.29
C TYR A 60 -16.38 4.93 -19.33
N GLY A 61 -17.72 4.99 -19.41
CA GLY A 61 -18.51 4.19 -20.37
C GLY A 61 -18.53 2.69 -20.09
N ILE A 62 -18.19 2.29 -18.84
CA ILE A 62 -18.13 0.88 -18.43
C ILE A 62 -19.34 0.56 -17.55
N GLU A 63 -20.10 -0.44 -17.94
CA GLU A 63 -21.32 -0.85 -17.23
C GLU A 63 -21.08 -1.91 -16.15
N ASN A 64 -19.97 -2.62 -16.23
CA ASN A 64 -19.62 -3.68 -15.28
C ASN A 64 -18.81 -3.12 -14.12
N GLY A 65 -19.18 -3.50 -12.88
CA GLY A 65 -18.43 -3.17 -11.68
C GLY A 65 -18.52 -1.71 -11.26
N TRP A 66 -17.52 -1.25 -10.54
CA TRP A 66 -17.47 0.09 -9.97
C TRP A 66 -16.02 0.60 -9.86
N CYS A 67 -15.87 1.92 -9.85
CA CYS A 67 -14.58 2.57 -9.64
C CYS A 67 -14.72 3.82 -8.76
N ALA A 68 -13.61 4.30 -8.23
CA ALA A 68 -13.52 5.57 -7.52
C ALA A 68 -12.25 6.31 -7.91
N GLY A 69 -12.35 7.64 -7.97
CA GLY A 69 -11.21 8.54 -8.18
C GLY A 69 -10.25 8.55 -6.98
N HIS A 70 -9.32 9.52 -6.97
CA HIS A 70 -8.32 9.63 -5.91
C HIS A 70 -8.85 10.19 -4.58
N ASN A 71 -10.07 10.70 -4.55
CA ASN A 71 -10.74 11.23 -3.37
C ASN A 71 -12.16 10.71 -3.24
N VAL A 72 -12.57 10.51 -2.01
CA VAL A 72 -13.95 10.21 -1.62
C VAL A 72 -14.32 11.09 -0.43
N ASP A 73 -15.61 11.28 -0.19
CA ASP A 73 -16.11 12.04 0.95
C ASP A 73 -17.03 11.19 1.85
N ALA A 74 -17.60 11.81 2.88
CA ALA A 74 -18.50 11.14 3.81
C ALA A 74 -19.81 10.62 3.16
N TRP A 75 -20.14 11.07 1.96
CA TRP A 75 -21.28 10.61 1.16
C TRP A 75 -20.87 9.61 0.07
N ALA A 76 -19.62 9.13 0.13
CA ALA A 76 -19.06 8.18 -0.84
C ALA A 76 -19.08 8.70 -2.29
N MET A 77 -18.77 9.98 -2.50
CA MET A 77 -18.59 10.53 -3.84
C MET A 77 -17.37 9.89 -4.50
N THR A 78 -17.55 9.28 -5.66
CA THR A 78 -16.50 8.48 -6.35
C THR A 78 -16.02 9.08 -7.66
N ASN A 79 -16.73 10.08 -8.20
CA ASN A 79 -16.36 10.73 -9.46
C ASN A 79 -15.06 11.54 -9.31
N PRO A 80 -14.35 11.81 -10.42
CA PRO A 80 -13.19 12.70 -10.42
C PRO A 80 -13.50 14.03 -9.76
N VAL A 81 -12.63 14.47 -8.85
CA VAL A 81 -12.80 15.77 -8.16
C VAL A 81 -12.06 16.87 -8.89
N GLY A 82 -12.55 18.11 -8.71
CA GLY A 82 -11.93 19.29 -9.27
C GLY A 82 -12.80 19.98 -10.30
N THR A 83 -12.17 20.89 -11.03
CA THR A 83 -12.77 21.68 -12.09
C THR A 83 -11.98 21.47 -13.39
N LYS A 84 -12.42 22.09 -14.51
CA LYS A 84 -11.68 22.06 -15.78
C LYS A 84 -10.25 22.59 -15.71
N LYS A 85 -9.86 23.24 -14.58
CA LYS A 85 -8.51 23.79 -14.35
C LYS A 85 -7.65 22.90 -13.46
N GLU A 86 -8.20 21.82 -12.91
CA GLU A 86 -7.42 20.90 -12.07
C GLU A 86 -6.50 20.03 -12.94
N SER A 87 -5.33 19.71 -12.41
CA SER A 87 -4.39 18.85 -13.12
C SER A 87 -4.88 17.41 -13.17
N PRO A 88 -4.81 16.74 -14.32
CA PRO A 88 -5.20 15.32 -14.43
C PRO A 88 -4.35 14.37 -13.57
N LYS A 89 -3.16 14.78 -13.11
CA LYS A 89 -2.28 13.94 -12.27
C LYS A 89 -2.91 13.52 -10.94
N TRP A 90 -3.93 14.21 -10.45
CA TRP A 90 -4.74 13.79 -9.31
C TRP A 90 -6.22 13.63 -9.67
N SER A 91 -6.79 14.51 -10.50
CA SER A 91 -8.24 14.52 -10.73
C SER A 91 -8.72 13.38 -11.62
N ASN A 92 -7.87 12.74 -12.39
CA ASN A 92 -8.26 11.75 -13.40
C ASN A 92 -7.70 10.33 -13.16
N TRP A 93 -7.37 10.01 -11.92
CA TRP A 93 -6.93 8.66 -11.54
C TRP A 93 -8.11 7.86 -10.98
N ASN A 94 -8.42 6.72 -11.58
CA ASN A 94 -9.59 5.90 -11.27
C ASN A 94 -9.29 4.63 -10.46
N MET A 95 -8.07 4.53 -9.92
CA MET A 95 -7.59 3.33 -9.22
C MET A 95 -7.88 3.35 -7.71
N GLY A 96 -8.40 4.45 -7.16
CA GLY A 96 -8.58 4.62 -5.72
C GLY A 96 -9.46 3.53 -5.09
N GLY A 97 -10.59 3.19 -5.74
CA GLY A 97 -11.45 2.09 -5.28
C GLY A 97 -10.78 0.73 -5.35
N ALA A 98 -10.06 0.46 -6.42
CA ALA A 98 -9.31 -0.79 -6.62
C ALA A 98 -8.19 -0.98 -5.59
N TRP A 99 -7.59 0.11 -5.11
CA TRP A 99 -6.59 0.03 -4.04
C TRP A 99 -7.27 -0.08 -2.66
N LEU A 100 -8.19 0.81 -2.33
CA LEU A 100 -8.81 0.83 -1.00
C LEU A 100 -9.49 -0.49 -0.65
N VAL A 101 -10.11 -1.17 -1.63
CA VAL A 101 -10.78 -2.47 -1.40
C VAL A 101 -9.80 -3.57 -0.94
N GLN A 102 -8.48 -3.39 -1.12
CA GLN A 102 -7.47 -4.33 -0.60
C GLN A 102 -7.43 -4.34 0.94
N THR A 103 -7.86 -3.29 1.62
CA THR A 103 -8.01 -3.28 3.08
C THR A 103 -8.97 -4.37 3.55
N LEU A 104 -10.02 -4.67 2.77
CA LEU A 104 -10.96 -5.74 3.09
C LEU A 104 -10.33 -7.14 2.90
N TRP A 105 -9.48 -7.29 1.88
CA TRP A 105 -8.69 -8.50 1.74
C TRP A 105 -7.72 -8.67 2.89
N ASP A 106 -7.05 -7.61 3.31
CA ASP A 106 -6.12 -7.65 4.45
C ASP A 106 -6.84 -8.10 5.72
N HIS A 107 -8.04 -7.57 6.00
CA HIS A 107 -8.86 -8.02 7.13
C HIS A 107 -9.12 -9.53 7.08
N TYR A 108 -9.53 -10.05 5.92
CA TYR A 108 -9.67 -11.50 5.74
C TYR A 108 -8.33 -12.23 5.95
N ASP A 109 -7.24 -11.74 5.40
CA ASP A 109 -5.94 -12.42 5.45
C ASP A 109 -5.39 -12.50 6.88
N TYR A 110 -5.70 -11.52 7.74
CA TYR A 110 -5.34 -11.51 9.16
C TYR A 110 -6.31 -12.30 10.05
N THR A 111 -7.60 -12.36 9.70
CA THR A 111 -8.62 -13.02 10.53
C THR A 111 -8.96 -14.43 10.07
N ARG A 112 -8.82 -14.71 8.79
CA ARG A 112 -9.26 -15.95 8.12
C ARG A 112 -10.78 -16.19 8.24
N ASP A 113 -11.56 -15.14 8.45
CA ASP A 113 -13.02 -15.20 8.50
C ASP A 113 -13.60 -15.40 7.07
N LYS A 114 -13.97 -16.64 6.77
CA LYS A 114 -14.55 -17.00 5.47
C LYS A 114 -15.94 -16.42 5.24
N GLU A 115 -16.69 -16.15 6.31
CA GLU A 115 -18.00 -15.55 6.17
C GLU A 115 -17.89 -14.07 5.82
N TYR A 116 -16.99 -13.34 6.46
CA TYR A 116 -16.61 -11.99 6.07
C TYR A 116 -16.13 -11.94 4.61
N LEU A 117 -15.26 -12.86 4.21
CA LEU A 117 -14.81 -12.96 2.82
C LEU A 117 -15.99 -13.14 1.86
N ARG A 118 -16.91 -14.03 2.18
CA ARG A 118 -18.08 -14.37 1.35
C ARG A 118 -19.06 -13.22 1.21
N GLN A 119 -19.41 -12.58 2.35
CA GLN A 119 -20.48 -11.59 2.42
C GLN A 119 -20.02 -10.17 2.11
N THR A 120 -18.76 -9.84 2.40
CA THR A 120 -18.25 -8.46 2.33
C THR A 120 -17.08 -8.32 1.36
N ALA A 121 -15.95 -8.93 1.63
CA ALA A 121 -14.73 -8.63 0.89
C ALA A 121 -14.81 -9.08 -0.59
N TYR A 122 -15.17 -10.34 -0.83
CA TYR A 122 -15.18 -10.87 -2.19
C TYR A 122 -16.15 -10.16 -3.15
N PRO A 123 -17.41 -9.88 -2.80
CA PRO A 123 -18.32 -9.15 -3.70
C PRO A 123 -17.81 -7.76 -4.06
N LEU A 124 -17.24 -7.03 -3.11
CA LEU A 124 -16.73 -5.69 -3.32
C LEU A 124 -15.45 -5.69 -4.16
N MET A 125 -14.51 -6.61 -3.88
CA MET A 125 -13.31 -6.81 -4.70
C MET A 125 -13.67 -7.24 -6.12
N LYS A 126 -14.62 -8.18 -6.27
CA LYS A 126 -15.08 -8.62 -7.59
C LYS A 126 -15.63 -7.46 -8.40
N GLY A 127 -16.47 -6.62 -7.82
CA GLY A 127 -17.02 -5.45 -8.51
C GLY A 127 -15.93 -4.46 -8.97
N ALA A 128 -14.92 -4.21 -8.14
CA ALA A 128 -13.77 -3.40 -8.56
C ALA A 128 -12.96 -4.09 -9.67
N ALA A 129 -12.76 -5.41 -9.58
CA ALA A 129 -12.06 -6.19 -10.60
C ALA A 129 -12.84 -6.24 -11.93
N ASP A 130 -14.16 -6.32 -11.90
CA ASP A 130 -15.01 -6.28 -13.11
C ASP A 130 -14.78 -4.99 -13.90
N PHE A 131 -14.80 -3.84 -13.23
CA PHE A 131 -14.50 -2.57 -13.87
C PHE A 131 -13.08 -2.56 -14.47
N MET A 132 -12.08 -3.02 -13.73
CA MET A 132 -10.70 -3.00 -14.18
C MET A 132 -10.43 -3.96 -15.34
N LEU A 133 -11.12 -5.10 -15.39
CA LEU A 133 -11.05 -6.03 -16.53
C LEU A 133 -11.56 -5.40 -17.83
N ASP A 134 -12.55 -4.52 -17.74
CA ASP A 134 -13.10 -3.81 -18.90
C ASP A 134 -12.36 -2.48 -19.19
N TRP A 135 -11.62 -1.93 -18.18
CA TRP A 135 -10.81 -0.74 -18.35
C TRP A 135 -9.46 -1.00 -19.01
N MET A 136 -8.91 -2.20 -18.84
CA MET A 136 -7.63 -2.57 -19.45
C MET A 136 -7.75 -2.65 -20.97
N VAL A 137 -6.65 -2.31 -21.63
CA VAL A 137 -6.51 -2.42 -23.10
C VAL A 137 -5.29 -3.28 -23.43
N GLU A 138 -5.29 -3.87 -24.62
CA GLU A 138 -4.10 -4.50 -25.16
C GLU A 138 -3.03 -3.46 -25.46
N ASN A 139 -1.78 -3.75 -25.10
CA ASN A 139 -0.65 -2.87 -25.32
C ASN A 139 -0.42 -2.68 -26.84
N PRO A 140 -0.53 -1.44 -27.38
CA PRO A 140 -0.38 -1.20 -28.81
C PRO A 140 1.05 -1.46 -29.33
N LYS A 141 2.01 -1.66 -28.43
CA LYS A 141 3.42 -1.94 -28.76
C LYS A 141 3.81 -3.38 -28.55
N LYS A 142 2.97 -4.18 -27.89
CA LYS A 142 3.28 -5.58 -27.58
C LYS A 142 1.98 -6.41 -27.48
N SER A 143 1.66 -7.10 -28.56
CA SER A 143 0.48 -7.96 -28.62
C SER A 143 0.43 -8.96 -27.49
N GLY A 144 -0.75 -9.18 -26.94
CA GLY A 144 -1.02 -10.07 -25.81
C GLY A 144 -0.71 -9.49 -24.42
N GLU A 145 -0.03 -8.36 -24.33
CA GLU A 145 0.22 -7.66 -23.04
C GLU A 145 -0.93 -6.70 -22.70
N LEU A 146 -1.37 -6.69 -21.44
CA LEU A 146 -2.42 -5.79 -20.94
C LEU A 146 -1.83 -4.62 -20.15
N ILE A 147 -2.42 -3.44 -20.37
CA ILE A 147 -2.08 -2.18 -19.71
C ILE A 147 -3.34 -1.36 -19.40
N THR A 148 -3.21 -0.32 -18.56
CA THR A 148 -4.23 0.72 -18.38
C THR A 148 -4.02 1.89 -19.35
N ALA A 149 -5.08 2.46 -19.91
CA ALA A 149 -5.01 3.61 -20.79
C ALA A 149 -6.35 4.38 -20.83
N PRO A 150 -6.35 5.70 -20.54
CA PRO A 150 -5.24 6.49 -20.01
C PRO A 150 -4.96 6.16 -18.53
N CYS A 151 -3.77 6.54 -18.05
CA CYS A 151 -3.41 6.47 -16.64
C CYS A 151 -2.60 7.69 -16.20
N THR A 152 -2.46 7.86 -14.89
CA THR A 152 -1.55 8.81 -14.26
C THR A 152 -0.79 8.08 -13.14
N SER A 153 0.36 8.59 -12.73
CA SER A 153 1.01 8.13 -11.50
C SER A 153 0.89 9.25 -10.46
N PRO A 154 -0.03 9.12 -9.50
CA PRO A 154 -0.27 10.20 -8.57
C PRO A 154 0.97 10.52 -7.72
N GLU A 155 1.38 11.76 -7.55
CA GLU A 155 0.91 12.98 -8.24
C GLU A 155 2.07 13.57 -9.03
N ALA A 156 2.81 12.72 -9.77
CA ALA A 156 4.05 13.06 -10.44
C ALA A 156 3.82 13.47 -11.92
N GLU A 157 4.84 14.08 -12.48
CA GLU A 157 4.91 14.46 -13.89
C GLU A 157 6.21 13.93 -14.50
N TYR A 158 6.16 13.54 -15.77
CA TYR A 158 7.32 13.09 -16.53
C TYR A 158 7.85 14.17 -17.47
N ILE A 159 9.10 14.02 -17.87
CA ILE A 159 9.70 14.76 -18.99
C ILE A 159 10.14 13.75 -20.03
N THR A 160 9.59 13.88 -21.25
CA THR A 160 10.00 13.03 -22.38
C THR A 160 11.39 13.39 -22.88
N ASP A 161 12.00 12.52 -23.68
CA ASP A 161 13.30 12.77 -24.33
C ASP A 161 13.30 14.02 -25.23
N LYS A 162 12.12 14.51 -25.63
CA LYS A 162 11.93 15.75 -26.41
C LYS A 162 11.65 16.97 -25.54
N GLY A 163 11.72 16.85 -24.21
CA GLY A 163 11.47 17.93 -23.27
C GLY A 163 9.98 18.24 -23.01
N TYR A 164 9.03 17.44 -23.52
CA TYR A 164 7.62 17.61 -23.18
C TYR A 164 7.36 17.14 -21.74
N GLN A 165 6.69 17.98 -20.97
CA GLN A 165 6.26 17.68 -19.60
C GLN A 165 4.79 17.28 -19.59
N GLY A 166 4.46 16.18 -18.91
CA GLY A 166 3.09 15.67 -18.84
C GLY A 166 2.86 14.78 -17.63
N CYS A 167 1.60 14.38 -17.43
CA CYS A 167 1.20 13.47 -16.34
C CYS A 167 0.23 12.37 -16.79
N THR A 168 -0.31 12.46 -18.00
CA THR A 168 -1.21 11.44 -18.54
C THR A 168 -0.47 10.61 -19.58
N PHE A 169 -0.55 9.30 -19.45
CA PHE A 169 0.15 8.30 -20.27
C PHE A 169 -0.64 6.98 -20.28
N TYR A 170 0.00 5.84 -20.48
CA TYR A 170 -0.57 4.50 -20.41
C TYR A 170 0.41 3.50 -19.81
N GLY A 171 -0.10 2.44 -19.20
CA GLY A 171 0.72 1.35 -18.69
C GLY A 171 1.62 1.76 -17.51
N GLY A 172 1.12 2.59 -16.61
CA GLY A 172 1.83 3.05 -15.41
C GLY A 172 2.08 1.94 -14.40
N THR A 173 3.26 1.94 -13.81
CA THR A 173 3.68 0.90 -12.86
C THR A 173 2.78 0.84 -11.63
N SER A 174 2.33 1.97 -11.11
CA SER A 174 1.40 2.03 -9.97
C SER A 174 0.07 1.35 -10.25
N ASP A 175 -0.55 1.66 -11.41
CA ASP A 175 -1.80 1.04 -11.82
C ASP A 175 -1.65 -0.47 -11.95
N LEU A 176 -0.59 -0.92 -12.64
CA LEU A 176 -0.34 -2.34 -12.83
C LEU A 176 -0.04 -3.09 -11.53
N ALA A 177 0.57 -2.43 -10.53
CA ALA A 177 0.75 -2.99 -9.20
C ALA A 177 -0.59 -3.19 -8.49
N ILE A 178 -1.48 -2.20 -8.54
CA ILE A 178 -2.82 -2.28 -7.94
C ILE A 178 -3.65 -3.38 -8.62
N LEU A 179 -3.64 -3.44 -9.94
CA LEU A 179 -4.36 -4.47 -10.71
C LEU A 179 -3.86 -5.87 -10.37
N ARG A 180 -2.55 -6.05 -10.29
CA ARG A 180 -1.94 -7.34 -9.96
C ARG A 180 -2.38 -7.81 -8.57
N GLU A 181 -2.45 -6.90 -7.59
CA GLU A 181 -2.90 -7.24 -6.26
C GLU A 181 -4.42 -7.52 -6.23
N LEU A 182 -5.22 -6.68 -6.88
CA LEU A 182 -6.68 -6.85 -6.94
C LEU A 182 -7.06 -8.19 -7.58
N PHE A 183 -6.52 -8.50 -8.74
CA PHE A 183 -6.86 -9.74 -9.45
C PHE A 183 -6.35 -10.98 -8.71
N LYS A 184 -5.12 -10.93 -8.15
CA LYS A 184 -4.57 -12.02 -7.34
C LYS A 184 -5.46 -12.31 -6.13
N ASN A 185 -5.85 -11.29 -5.39
CA ASN A 185 -6.63 -11.44 -4.16
C ASN A 185 -8.09 -11.85 -4.48
N THR A 186 -8.69 -11.31 -5.54
CA THR A 186 -10.03 -11.70 -6.00
C THR A 186 -10.04 -13.15 -6.48
N LEU A 187 -9.01 -13.57 -7.22
CA LEU A 187 -8.83 -14.95 -7.65
C LEU A 187 -8.69 -15.89 -6.45
N LYS A 188 -7.82 -15.56 -5.51
CA LYS A 188 -7.61 -16.34 -4.28
C LYS A 188 -8.87 -16.41 -3.44
N GLY A 189 -9.64 -15.33 -3.36
CA GLY A 189 -10.95 -15.29 -2.69
C GLY A 189 -11.95 -16.25 -3.33
N ALA A 190 -12.06 -16.25 -4.65
CA ALA A 190 -12.93 -17.18 -5.38
C ALA A 190 -12.52 -18.66 -5.18
N GLN A 191 -11.22 -18.95 -5.16
CA GLN A 191 -10.67 -20.28 -4.89
C GLN A 191 -10.99 -20.74 -3.46
N ILE A 192 -10.80 -19.89 -2.46
CA ILE A 192 -11.09 -20.20 -1.04
C ILE A 192 -12.57 -20.47 -0.82
N LEU A 193 -13.43 -19.76 -1.55
CA LEU A 193 -14.88 -19.92 -1.49
C LEU A 193 -15.41 -21.03 -2.40
N ASP A 194 -14.56 -21.61 -3.23
CA ASP A 194 -14.90 -22.64 -4.24
C ASP A 194 -16.05 -22.20 -5.16
N ILE A 195 -15.93 -21.02 -5.75
CA ILE A 195 -16.98 -20.42 -6.58
C ILE A 195 -16.42 -19.89 -7.90
N ASN A 196 -17.29 -19.81 -8.92
CA ASN A 196 -17.11 -19.03 -10.14
C ASN A 196 -15.86 -19.42 -10.98
N GLN A 197 -15.70 -20.69 -11.29
CA GLN A 197 -14.55 -21.22 -12.06
C GLN A 197 -14.24 -20.45 -13.37
N PRO A 198 -15.24 -20.07 -14.21
CA PRO A 198 -14.97 -19.28 -15.42
C PRO A 198 -14.36 -17.91 -15.12
N TYR A 199 -14.76 -17.28 -14.03
CA TYR A 199 -14.22 -15.99 -13.60
C TYR A 199 -12.78 -16.11 -13.08
N GLN A 200 -12.48 -17.19 -12.37
CA GLN A 200 -11.11 -17.51 -11.96
C GLN A 200 -10.18 -17.60 -13.17
N ALA A 201 -10.61 -18.27 -14.25
CA ALA A 201 -9.83 -18.38 -15.48
C ALA A 201 -9.61 -16.99 -16.14
N LYS A 202 -10.63 -16.12 -16.16
CA LYS A 202 -10.52 -14.73 -16.67
C LYS A 202 -9.50 -13.91 -15.88
N LEU A 203 -9.53 -14.00 -14.56
CA LEU A 203 -8.57 -13.29 -13.69
C LEU A 203 -7.15 -13.83 -13.88
N GLN A 204 -6.98 -15.13 -14.00
CA GLN A 204 -5.67 -15.75 -14.22
C GLN A 204 -5.09 -15.35 -15.58
N ASP A 205 -5.90 -15.32 -16.64
CA ASP A 205 -5.47 -14.84 -17.96
C ASP A 205 -5.01 -13.37 -17.87
N ALA A 206 -5.81 -12.51 -17.25
CA ALA A 206 -5.44 -11.11 -17.06
C ALA A 206 -4.11 -10.94 -16.30
N LEU A 207 -3.93 -11.68 -15.19
CA LEU A 207 -2.68 -11.68 -14.41
C LEU A 207 -1.46 -12.08 -15.24
N ASN A 208 -1.60 -13.11 -16.07
CA ASN A 208 -0.51 -13.60 -16.92
C ASN A 208 -0.12 -12.60 -18.01
N ARG A 209 -1.05 -11.75 -18.41
CA ARG A 209 -0.88 -10.77 -19.50
C ARG A 209 -0.54 -9.37 -19.01
N LEU A 210 -0.66 -9.06 -17.71
CA LEU A 210 -0.27 -7.75 -17.18
C LEU A 210 1.20 -7.46 -17.47
N ARG A 211 1.49 -6.26 -18.00
CA ARG A 211 2.86 -5.80 -18.24
C ARG A 211 3.71 -5.97 -16.98
N PRO A 212 4.90 -6.61 -17.05
CA PRO A 212 5.79 -6.78 -15.91
C PRO A 212 6.46 -5.47 -15.50
N TYR A 213 6.97 -5.43 -14.28
CA TYR A 213 7.85 -4.34 -13.81
C TYR A 213 9.07 -4.18 -14.72
N GLN A 214 9.53 -2.94 -14.87
CA GLN A 214 10.71 -2.60 -15.66
C GLN A 214 11.73 -1.89 -14.78
N ILE A 215 13.01 -2.09 -15.07
CA ILE A 215 14.13 -1.35 -14.48
C ILE A 215 14.56 -0.28 -15.45
N GLY A 216 14.62 0.98 -15.01
CA GLY A 216 14.97 2.12 -15.82
C GLY A 216 16.49 2.28 -16.01
N LYS A 217 16.88 3.19 -16.90
CA LYS A 217 18.28 3.51 -17.27
C LYS A 217 19.17 3.94 -16.10
N ARG A 218 18.56 4.40 -15.00
CA ARG A 218 19.26 4.79 -13.76
C ARG A 218 19.39 3.64 -12.75
N GLY A 219 18.92 2.45 -13.10
CA GLY A 219 18.80 1.31 -12.19
C GLY A 219 17.64 1.40 -11.21
N ASN A 220 16.78 2.41 -11.34
CA ASN A 220 15.56 2.59 -10.54
C ASN A 220 14.41 1.73 -11.05
N LEU A 221 13.39 1.49 -10.22
CA LEU A 221 12.13 0.93 -10.69
C LEU A 221 11.44 1.96 -11.59
N GLN A 222 11.11 1.55 -12.82
CA GLN A 222 10.52 2.45 -13.80
C GLN A 222 9.09 2.83 -13.41
N GLU A 223 8.78 4.13 -13.37
CA GLU A 223 7.45 4.65 -13.02
C GLU A 223 6.53 4.72 -14.25
N TRP A 224 7.07 5.23 -15.34
CA TRP A 224 6.37 5.51 -16.59
C TRP A 224 6.42 4.33 -17.57
N TYR A 225 5.57 4.33 -18.58
CA TYR A 225 5.61 3.30 -19.63
C TYR A 225 6.93 3.32 -20.40
N TYR A 226 7.40 4.51 -20.77
CA TYR A 226 8.73 4.72 -21.32
C TYR A 226 9.67 5.11 -20.18
N ASP A 227 10.96 4.91 -20.38
CA ASP A 227 12.00 5.27 -19.41
C ASP A 227 12.30 6.78 -19.43
N TRP A 228 11.23 7.57 -19.19
CA TRP A 228 11.29 9.02 -19.10
C TRP A 228 11.78 9.47 -17.73
N ASP A 229 12.31 10.70 -17.68
CA ASP A 229 12.76 11.30 -16.43
C ASP A 229 11.57 11.90 -15.65
N ASP A 230 11.66 11.89 -14.32
CA ASP A 230 10.72 12.60 -13.46
C ASP A 230 10.96 14.10 -13.56
N GLN A 231 9.89 14.89 -13.58
CA GLN A 231 9.96 16.34 -13.50
C GLN A 231 10.50 16.79 -12.12
N ASP A 232 10.15 16.08 -11.07
CA ASP A 232 10.66 16.26 -9.70
C ASP A 232 11.09 14.91 -9.12
N TRP A 233 12.38 14.60 -9.20
CA TRP A 233 12.96 13.38 -8.65
C TRP A 233 12.77 13.23 -7.14
N HIS A 234 12.55 14.34 -6.42
CA HIS A 234 12.31 14.36 -4.98
C HIS A 234 10.83 14.45 -4.62
N HIS A 235 9.93 14.24 -5.59
CA HIS A 235 8.49 14.26 -5.34
C HIS A 235 8.12 13.33 -4.19
N ARG A 236 7.19 13.80 -3.34
CA ARG A 236 6.74 13.06 -2.15
C ARG A 236 6.05 11.74 -2.45
N HIS A 237 5.34 11.63 -3.59
CA HIS A 237 4.74 10.38 -4.02
C HIS A 237 5.79 9.43 -4.62
N GLN A 238 5.57 8.14 -4.37
CA GLN A 238 6.39 7.04 -4.85
C GLN A 238 5.51 5.85 -5.23
N SER A 239 4.42 6.15 -5.96
CA SER A 239 3.32 5.23 -6.25
C SER A 239 3.76 3.96 -6.98
N HIS A 240 4.83 4.02 -7.77
CA HIS A 240 5.41 2.85 -8.43
C HIS A 240 6.10 1.86 -7.47
N LEU A 241 6.28 2.22 -6.18
CA LEU A 241 6.80 1.33 -5.13
C LEU A 241 5.72 0.54 -4.38
N LEU A 242 4.44 0.66 -4.77
CA LEU A 242 3.33 -0.10 -4.17
C LEU A 242 3.58 -1.61 -4.16
N GLY A 243 4.24 -2.13 -5.18
CA GLY A 243 4.58 -3.55 -5.26
C GLY A 243 5.55 -4.02 -4.18
N LEU A 244 6.34 -3.12 -3.60
CA LEU A 244 7.22 -3.40 -2.46
C LEU A 244 6.46 -3.31 -1.13
N HIS A 245 5.74 -2.19 -0.90
CA HIS A 245 4.88 -1.98 0.26
C HIS A 245 3.72 -1.04 -0.12
N PRO A 246 2.46 -1.39 0.21
CA PRO A 246 2.01 -2.46 1.13
C PRO A 246 1.95 -3.86 0.51
N PHE A 247 2.03 -4.01 -0.82
CA PHE A 247 1.94 -5.31 -1.46
C PHE A 247 3.22 -6.14 -1.25
N TYR A 248 3.16 -7.44 -1.60
CA TYR A 248 4.30 -8.38 -1.51
C TYR A 248 4.70 -8.88 -2.92
N GLN A 249 4.69 -7.98 -3.92
CA GLN A 249 5.03 -8.32 -5.31
C GLN A 249 6.53 -8.19 -5.58
N ILE A 250 7.19 -7.30 -4.84
CA ILE A 250 8.64 -7.09 -4.87
C ILE A 250 9.21 -7.49 -3.52
N SER A 251 10.23 -8.35 -3.53
CA SER A 251 10.91 -8.80 -2.31
C SER A 251 12.37 -9.12 -2.59
N ILE A 252 13.20 -9.04 -1.57
CA ILE A 252 14.65 -9.36 -1.66
C ILE A 252 14.91 -10.82 -2.02
N ASP A 253 13.98 -11.73 -1.68
CA ASP A 253 14.14 -13.16 -1.92
C ASP A 253 13.62 -13.60 -3.29
N LYS A 254 12.39 -13.15 -3.66
CA LYS A 254 11.69 -13.63 -4.86
C LYS A 254 12.01 -12.80 -6.09
N THR A 255 12.34 -11.52 -5.92
CA THR A 255 12.60 -10.56 -7.00
C THR A 255 13.77 -9.61 -6.67
N PRO A 256 14.99 -10.16 -6.41
CA PRO A 256 16.12 -9.37 -5.90
C PRO A 256 16.51 -8.19 -6.80
N GLU A 257 16.40 -8.33 -8.11
CA GLU A 257 16.70 -7.24 -9.06
C GLU A 257 15.69 -6.09 -8.96
N LEU A 258 14.40 -6.40 -8.80
CA LEU A 258 13.36 -5.38 -8.57
C LEU A 258 13.51 -4.74 -7.19
N ALA A 259 13.90 -5.51 -6.19
CA ALA A 259 14.19 -4.97 -4.85
C ALA A 259 15.39 -4.00 -4.88
N ALA A 260 16.44 -4.33 -5.61
CA ALA A 260 17.57 -3.43 -5.83
C ALA A 260 17.16 -2.15 -6.58
N ALA A 261 16.30 -2.29 -7.61
CA ALA A 261 15.76 -1.14 -8.33
C ALA A 261 14.85 -0.26 -7.47
N ALA A 262 14.07 -0.84 -6.57
CA ALA A 262 13.26 -0.10 -5.60
C ALA A 262 14.14 0.64 -4.57
N ALA A 263 15.22 0.03 -4.09
CA ALA A 263 16.22 0.69 -3.25
C ALA A 263 16.83 1.89 -3.98
N LYS A 264 17.20 1.71 -5.25
CA LYS A 264 17.76 2.78 -6.10
C LYS A 264 16.77 3.93 -6.29
N THR A 265 15.47 3.62 -6.45
CA THR A 265 14.41 4.63 -6.50
C THR A 265 14.38 5.47 -5.22
N LEU A 266 14.40 4.82 -4.05
CA LEU A 266 14.38 5.51 -2.76
C LEU A 266 15.63 6.39 -2.55
N GLU A 267 16.81 5.93 -2.98
CA GLU A 267 18.03 6.72 -2.96
C GLU A 267 17.91 8.00 -3.80
N ILE A 268 17.39 7.88 -5.02
CA ILE A 268 17.19 9.02 -5.93
C ILE A 268 16.15 9.99 -5.34
N LYS A 269 15.03 9.50 -4.82
CA LYS A 269 14.00 10.33 -4.21
C LYS A 269 14.48 11.03 -2.94
N GLY A 270 15.50 10.49 -2.29
CA GLY A 270 16.12 11.08 -1.09
C GLY A 270 15.24 10.94 0.15
N ASP A 271 15.74 11.50 1.25
CA ASP A 271 15.16 11.28 2.58
C ASP A 271 14.22 12.39 3.06
N TYR A 272 14.16 13.52 2.36
CA TYR A 272 13.33 14.66 2.77
C TYR A 272 11.96 14.59 2.10
N SER A 273 10.90 14.57 2.91
CA SER A 273 9.53 14.49 2.40
C SER A 273 8.51 14.98 3.44
N THR A 274 7.23 14.92 3.08
CA THR A 274 6.10 15.17 3.99
C THR A 274 5.97 14.05 5.01
N GLY A 275 5.21 14.26 6.10
CA GLY A 275 5.10 13.29 7.17
C GLY A 275 4.61 11.91 6.71
N TRP A 276 3.47 11.84 6.00
CA TRP A 276 2.95 10.57 5.48
C TRP A 276 3.96 9.84 4.56
N SER A 277 4.62 10.58 3.69
CA SER A 277 5.62 9.99 2.78
C SER A 277 6.88 9.50 3.52
N THR A 278 7.26 10.16 4.61
CA THR A 278 8.33 9.72 5.51
C THR A 278 7.92 8.45 6.24
N GLY A 279 6.69 8.39 6.76
CA GLY A 279 6.12 7.19 7.37
C GLY A 279 6.12 5.99 6.42
N TRP A 280 5.68 6.18 5.17
CA TRP A 280 5.73 5.13 4.16
C TRP A 280 7.14 4.64 3.88
N ARG A 281 8.14 5.54 3.82
CA ARG A 281 9.56 5.17 3.61
C ARG A 281 10.13 4.29 4.73
N ILE A 282 9.60 4.37 5.96
CA ILE A 282 9.99 3.44 7.03
C ILE A 282 9.70 2.01 6.59
N SER A 283 8.46 1.75 6.15
CA SER A 283 8.04 0.42 5.67
C SER A 283 8.78 -0.03 4.41
N LEU A 284 9.00 0.88 3.45
CA LEU A 284 9.70 0.56 2.21
C LEU A 284 11.16 0.13 2.48
N TRP A 285 11.89 0.86 3.32
CA TRP A 285 13.24 0.47 3.72
C TRP A 285 13.25 -0.81 4.58
N ALA A 286 12.23 -0.99 5.45
CA ALA A 286 12.09 -2.21 6.23
C ALA A 286 11.92 -3.45 5.35
N ARG A 287 11.10 -3.37 4.28
CA ARG A 287 10.90 -4.44 3.30
C ARG A 287 12.15 -4.77 2.49
N LEU A 288 13.08 -3.84 2.40
CA LEU A 288 14.41 -4.03 1.81
C LEU A 288 15.45 -4.48 2.85
N HIS A 289 15.04 -4.78 4.07
CA HIS A 289 15.90 -5.15 5.21
C HIS A 289 17.00 -4.11 5.50
N GLN A 290 16.73 -2.83 5.19
CA GLN A 290 17.66 -1.71 5.42
C GLN A 290 17.36 -1.03 6.76
N ALA A 291 17.73 -1.68 7.86
CA ALA A 291 17.38 -1.27 9.22
C ALA A 291 17.76 0.17 9.56
N GLU A 292 18.99 0.58 9.27
CA GLU A 292 19.50 1.92 9.57
C GLU A 292 18.80 3.00 8.74
N ARG A 293 18.39 2.67 7.51
CA ARG A 293 17.63 3.57 6.64
C ARG A 293 16.20 3.74 7.18
N SER A 294 15.53 2.66 7.59
CA SER A 294 14.23 2.72 8.26
C SER A 294 14.28 3.55 9.54
N TYR A 295 15.29 3.32 10.38
CA TYR A 295 15.47 4.07 11.61
C TYR A 295 15.76 5.55 11.38
N ALA A 296 16.52 5.88 10.35
CA ALA A 296 16.73 7.27 9.96
C ALA A 296 15.40 7.97 9.56
N MET A 297 14.48 7.25 8.89
CA MET A 297 13.16 7.79 8.57
C MET A 297 12.30 7.99 9.82
N ILE A 298 12.34 7.07 10.80
CA ILE A 298 11.69 7.27 12.11
C ILE A 298 12.17 8.55 12.77
N ARG A 299 13.49 8.76 12.84
CA ARG A 299 14.04 9.97 13.43
C ARG A 299 13.60 11.24 12.70
N LYS A 300 13.46 11.20 11.37
CA LYS A 300 12.93 12.31 10.58
C LYS A 300 11.45 12.55 10.84
N LEU A 301 10.64 11.51 10.93
CA LEU A 301 9.22 11.62 11.26
C LEU A 301 9.00 12.26 12.63
N LEU A 302 9.88 11.98 13.58
CA LEU A 302 9.83 12.54 14.94
C LEU A 302 10.53 13.90 15.09
N ASN A 303 11.05 14.50 14.02
CA ASN A 303 11.62 15.82 14.08
C ASN A 303 10.56 16.87 14.44
N TYR A 304 10.88 17.72 15.41
CA TYR A 304 9.99 18.81 15.81
C TYR A 304 9.80 19.84 14.71
N VAL A 305 8.56 20.13 14.39
CA VAL A 305 8.20 21.19 13.43
C VAL A 305 8.04 22.51 14.16
N GLN A 306 8.85 23.50 13.80
CA GLN A 306 8.82 24.83 14.40
C GLN A 306 7.51 25.57 14.11
N PRO A 307 6.99 26.40 15.04
CA PRO A 307 5.75 27.16 14.86
C PRO A 307 5.68 28.00 13.58
N ALA A 308 6.80 28.58 13.17
CA ALA A 308 6.91 29.33 11.93
C ALA A 308 6.61 28.51 10.66
N ASN A 309 6.66 27.19 10.77
CA ASN A 309 6.47 26.24 9.66
C ASN A 309 5.12 25.50 9.71
N TYR A 310 4.27 25.75 10.73
CA TYR A 310 3.02 24.99 10.93
C TYR A 310 2.08 25.01 9.72
N ASN A 311 2.04 26.10 8.99
CA ASN A 311 1.15 26.28 7.85
C ASN A 311 1.88 26.68 6.55
N ASN A 312 3.20 26.51 6.50
CA ASN A 312 3.99 26.95 5.36
C ASN A 312 4.45 25.79 4.49
N PRO A 313 3.70 25.46 3.42
CA PRO A 313 4.09 24.40 2.50
C PRO A 313 5.34 24.71 1.66
N LYS A 314 5.81 25.98 1.69
CA LYS A 314 6.99 26.42 0.92
C LYS A 314 8.30 26.26 1.69
N ASN A 315 8.27 26.27 3.03
CA ASN A 315 9.44 25.99 3.86
C ASN A 315 9.65 24.47 4.00
N ARG A 316 9.85 23.80 2.90
CA ARG A 316 10.38 22.43 2.94
C ARG A 316 11.88 22.49 3.26
N PRO A 317 12.29 21.87 4.34
CA PRO A 317 12.45 20.43 4.24
C PRO A 317 11.60 19.73 5.30
N SER A 318 10.58 19.02 4.84
CA SER A 318 10.04 17.87 5.50
C SER A 318 8.91 18.11 6.51
N GLY A 319 8.01 17.14 6.47
CA GLY A 319 7.14 16.76 7.56
C GLY A 319 7.95 16.42 8.81
N GLY A 320 7.25 16.20 9.90
CA GLY A 320 7.80 15.85 11.19
C GLY A 320 6.67 15.75 12.20
N THR A 321 6.90 16.18 13.42
CA THR A 321 5.93 16.06 14.51
C THR A 321 5.68 17.41 15.17
N TYR A 322 4.40 17.74 15.35
CA TYR A 322 3.97 18.89 16.14
C TYR A 322 4.13 18.63 17.65
N PRO A 323 4.08 19.69 18.51
CA PRO A 323 4.22 19.52 19.96
C PRO A 323 3.20 18.57 20.61
N ASN A 324 2.05 18.37 19.98
CA ASN A 324 1.02 17.43 20.43
C ASN A 324 1.23 16.00 19.91
N LEU A 325 2.39 15.70 19.34
CA LEU A 325 2.80 14.42 18.74
C LEU A 325 2.07 14.05 17.45
N PHE A 326 1.25 14.90 16.91
CA PHE A 326 0.62 14.68 15.60
C PHE A 326 1.59 14.90 14.45
N ASP A 327 1.44 14.11 13.41
CA ASP A 327 2.22 14.23 12.19
C ASP A 327 1.99 15.55 11.46
N ALA A 328 3.05 16.07 10.91
CA ALA A 328 3.06 17.27 10.11
C ALA A 328 3.40 16.98 8.65
N HIS A 329 2.44 17.27 7.80
CA HIS A 329 2.73 17.37 6.36
C HIS A 329 3.68 18.55 6.03
N PRO A 330 3.56 19.84 6.56
CA PRO A 330 2.46 20.63 7.07
C PRO A 330 1.37 20.96 6.04
N PRO A 331 0.09 21.19 6.44
CA PRO A 331 -0.47 21.15 7.79
C PRO A 331 -0.59 19.74 8.35
N PHE A 332 -1.27 19.59 9.51
CA PHE A 332 -1.54 18.32 10.16
C PHE A 332 -2.18 17.29 9.19
N GLN A 333 -1.61 16.09 9.21
CA GLN A 333 -2.17 14.86 8.63
C GLN A 333 -1.87 13.70 9.59
N ILE A 334 -2.89 12.91 9.96
CA ILE A 334 -2.70 11.77 10.87
C ILE A 334 -1.97 10.60 10.18
N ASP A 335 -1.91 10.62 8.88
CA ASP A 335 -1.41 9.55 8.02
C ASP A 335 0.01 9.11 8.42
N GLY A 336 0.91 10.06 8.68
CA GLY A 336 2.28 9.76 9.11
C GLY A 336 2.38 9.11 10.49
N ASN A 337 1.43 9.37 11.41
CA ASN A 337 1.37 8.65 12.68
C ASN A 337 1.05 7.18 12.45
N PHE A 338 0.08 6.87 11.61
CA PHE A 338 -0.36 5.50 11.36
C PHE A 338 0.64 4.73 10.49
N SER A 339 1.15 5.33 9.41
CA SER A 339 2.18 4.70 8.58
C SER A 339 3.49 4.49 9.35
N GLY A 340 3.83 5.42 10.25
CA GLY A 340 4.95 5.25 11.18
C GLY A 340 4.77 4.03 12.08
N THR A 341 3.59 3.87 12.68
CA THR A 341 3.26 2.71 13.53
C THR A 341 3.37 1.40 12.73
N ALA A 342 2.80 1.35 11.52
CA ALA A 342 2.94 0.19 10.63
C ALA A 342 4.41 -0.09 10.30
N GLY A 343 5.21 0.97 10.05
CA GLY A 343 6.64 0.86 9.77
C GLY A 343 7.43 0.24 10.94
N PHE A 344 7.11 0.61 12.19
CA PHE A 344 7.71 -0.07 13.36
C PHE A 344 7.42 -1.57 13.36
N CYS A 345 6.18 -1.96 13.04
CA CYS A 345 5.83 -3.38 12.96
C CYS A 345 6.59 -4.09 11.84
N GLU A 346 6.72 -3.47 10.65
CA GLU A 346 7.47 -4.00 9.52
C GLU A 346 8.97 -4.19 9.82
N MET A 347 9.55 -3.34 10.67
CA MET A 347 10.95 -3.50 11.10
C MET A 347 11.14 -4.70 12.03
N LEU A 348 10.11 -5.06 12.81
CA LEU A 348 10.18 -6.14 13.81
C LEU A 348 9.66 -7.47 13.26
N MET A 349 8.69 -7.47 12.37
CA MET A 349 8.08 -8.68 11.83
C MET A 349 7.46 -8.41 10.47
N GLN A 350 7.78 -9.26 9.49
CA GLN A 350 7.13 -9.28 8.18
C GLN A 350 6.52 -10.65 7.93
N CYS A 351 5.32 -10.70 7.34
CA CYS A 351 4.66 -11.97 7.04
C CYS A 351 3.75 -11.83 5.80
N ASP A 352 3.94 -12.69 4.81
CA ASP A 352 3.10 -12.77 3.61
C ASP A 352 1.99 -13.85 3.71
N GLY A 353 1.83 -14.45 4.89
CA GLY A 353 0.89 -15.52 5.19
C GLY A 353 1.49 -16.93 5.10
N GLU A 354 2.61 -17.10 4.43
CA GLU A 354 3.33 -18.38 4.25
C GLU A 354 4.72 -18.34 4.89
N LYS A 355 5.36 -17.19 4.86
CA LYS A 355 6.69 -16.92 5.39
C LYS A 355 6.64 -15.75 6.36
N MET A 356 7.32 -15.89 7.49
CA MET A 356 7.49 -14.86 8.52
C MET A 356 8.98 -14.60 8.74
N ASP A 357 9.37 -13.34 8.65
CA ASP A 357 10.71 -12.88 8.98
C ASP A 357 10.65 -12.13 10.33
N LEU A 358 11.40 -12.61 11.33
CA LEU A 358 11.49 -11.98 12.64
C LEU A 358 12.75 -11.09 12.71
N LEU A 359 12.56 -9.84 13.12
CA LEU A 359 13.57 -8.78 13.19
C LEU A 359 14.25 -8.48 11.84
N PRO A 360 13.52 -8.42 10.72
CA PRO A 360 14.13 -8.28 9.40
C PRO A 360 14.88 -6.96 9.20
N ALA A 361 14.50 -5.91 9.95
CA ALA A 361 15.09 -4.58 9.84
C ALA A 361 15.33 -3.95 11.24
N LEU A 362 15.91 -4.71 12.17
CA LEU A 362 16.19 -4.25 13.51
C LEU A 362 17.42 -3.33 13.51
N PRO A 363 17.30 -2.03 13.89
CA PRO A 363 18.45 -1.14 13.99
C PRO A 363 19.32 -1.48 15.20
N LYS A 364 20.59 -1.11 15.13
CA LYS A 364 21.55 -1.39 16.23
C LYS A 364 21.17 -0.74 17.56
N GLU A 365 20.44 0.38 17.52
CA GLU A 365 19.93 1.09 18.70
C GLU A 365 18.92 0.27 19.48
N TRP A 366 18.23 -0.66 18.84
CA TRP A 366 17.23 -1.52 19.47
C TRP A 366 17.84 -2.90 19.79
N SER A 367 19.02 -2.92 20.38
CA SER A 367 19.79 -4.15 20.65
C SER A 367 19.07 -5.15 21.55
N ALA A 368 18.13 -4.72 22.37
CA ALA A 368 17.29 -5.57 23.21
C ALA A 368 15.87 -4.98 23.31
N GLY A 369 14.88 -5.86 23.45
CA GLY A 369 13.49 -5.44 23.60
C GLY A 369 12.51 -6.61 23.60
N GLU A 370 11.24 -6.25 23.72
CA GLU A 370 10.11 -7.18 23.57
C GLU A 370 8.90 -6.50 22.97
N ILE A 371 8.08 -7.28 22.26
CA ILE A 371 6.76 -6.89 21.78
C ILE A 371 5.79 -8.06 21.93
N LYS A 372 4.54 -7.80 22.25
CA LYS A 372 3.52 -8.82 22.49
C LYS A 372 2.20 -8.44 21.84
N GLY A 373 1.47 -9.44 21.37
CA GLY A 373 0.11 -9.27 20.86
C GLY A 373 0.04 -8.70 19.45
N ILE A 374 1.15 -8.65 18.71
CA ILE A 374 1.10 -8.30 17.29
C ILE A 374 0.55 -9.46 16.47
N LYS A 375 -0.16 -9.11 15.39
CA LYS A 375 -0.76 -10.07 14.47
C LYS A 375 0.03 -10.18 13.18
N ALA A 376 -0.10 -11.33 12.53
CA ALA A 376 0.42 -11.55 11.19
C ALA A 376 -0.64 -12.18 10.29
N ARG A 377 -0.47 -12.01 8.97
CA ARG A 377 -1.28 -12.66 7.94
C ARG A 377 -1.30 -14.17 8.17
N GLY A 378 -2.44 -14.82 7.96
CA GLY A 378 -2.63 -16.23 8.31
C GLY A 378 -3.22 -16.45 9.69
N ASN A 379 -3.64 -15.36 10.38
CA ASN A 379 -4.24 -15.37 11.72
C ASN A 379 -3.28 -15.88 12.81
N TYR A 380 -2.02 -15.44 12.72
CA TYR A 380 -1.03 -15.67 13.75
C TYR A 380 -0.98 -14.51 14.74
N GLU A 381 -0.76 -14.84 16.03
CA GLU A 381 -0.46 -13.88 17.09
C GLU A 381 0.95 -14.13 17.61
N ILE A 382 1.73 -13.06 17.77
CA ILE A 382 3.14 -13.13 18.04
C ILE A 382 3.50 -12.37 19.31
N ALA A 383 4.30 -13.01 20.19
CA ALA A 383 5.08 -12.34 21.22
C ALA A 383 6.57 -12.64 20.97
N LEU A 384 7.37 -11.58 20.88
CA LEU A 384 8.76 -11.62 20.47
C LEU A 384 9.63 -10.89 21.49
N SER A 385 10.74 -11.49 21.90
CA SER A 385 11.81 -10.82 22.64
C SER A 385 13.16 -11.08 22.01
N TRP A 386 14.03 -10.09 22.10
CA TRP A 386 15.36 -10.16 21.54
C TRP A 386 16.41 -9.56 22.48
N ASN A 387 17.65 -9.97 22.31
CA ASN A 387 18.80 -9.45 23.02
C ASN A 387 20.04 -9.52 22.13
N LYS A 388 20.89 -8.51 22.18
CA LYS A 388 22.08 -8.36 21.33
C LYS A 388 21.74 -8.50 19.83
N GLY A 389 20.58 -7.95 19.43
CA GLY A 389 20.10 -7.99 18.04
C GLY A 389 19.62 -9.36 17.54
N GLN A 390 19.49 -10.35 18.42
CA GLN A 390 19.08 -11.71 18.08
C GLN A 390 17.76 -12.06 18.77
N VAL A 391 16.88 -12.78 18.07
CA VAL A 391 15.68 -13.37 18.67
C VAL A 391 16.10 -14.26 19.83
N ASN A 392 15.67 -13.88 21.04
CA ASN A 392 15.86 -14.67 22.25
C ASN A 392 14.70 -15.64 22.46
N LYS A 393 13.48 -15.17 22.19
CA LYS A 393 12.26 -15.97 22.32
C LYS A 393 11.17 -15.42 21.38
N ALA A 394 10.54 -16.30 20.61
CA ALA A 394 9.29 -16.00 19.93
C ALA A 394 8.23 -17.04 20.29
N ILE A 395 7.05 -16.55 20.66
CA ILE A 395 5.84 -17.34 20.89
C ILE A 395 4.91 -17.03 19.73
N ILE A 396 4.53 -18.04 18.96
CA ILE A 396 3.63 -17.89 17.80
C ILE A 396 2.42 -18.77 18.06
N THR A 397 1.24 -18.15 18.13
CA THR A 397 -0.04 -18.84 18.26
C THR A 397 -0.78 -18.75 16.95
N SER A 398 -1.16 -19.87 16.36
CA SER A 398 -2.02 -19.92 15.19
C SER A 398 -3.47 -20.15 15.60
N LYS A 399 -4.39 -19.37 15.07
CA LYS A 399 -5.83 -19.62 15.28
C LYS A 399 -6.39 -20.65 14.29
N ASN A 400 -5.63 -20.98 13.23
CA ASN A 400 -6.01 -21.89 12.16
C ASN A 400 -5.01 -23.04 12.04
N GLU A 401 -5.44 -24.15 11.46
CA GLU A 401 -4.52 -25.20 11.00
C GLU A 401 -3.72 -24.70 9.80
N GLY A 402 -2.43 -25.02 9.74
CA GLY A 402 -1.59 -24.63 8.61
C GLY A 402 -0.09 -24.77 8.89
N SER A 403 0.69 -24.33 7.91
CA SER A 403 2.15 -24.34 7.96
C SER A 403 2.68 -22.93 7.80
N LEU A 404 3.70 -22.57 8.55
CA LEU A 404 4.38 -21.27 8.51
C LEU A 404 5.90 -21.49 8.48
N THR A 405 6.56 -20.91 7.51
CA THR A 405 8.03 -20.85 7.47
C THR A 405 8.50 -19.62 8.24
N VAL A 406 9.31 -19.79 9.27
CA VAL A 406 9.83 -18.70 10.11
C VAL A 406 11.32 -18.56 9.94
N ASN A 407 11.76 -17.36 9.58
CA ASN A 407 13.17 -16.96 9.51
C ASN A 407 13.54 -16.13 10.75
N TYR A 408 14.64 -16.50 11.39
CA TYR A 408 15.17 -15.81 12.57
C TYR A 408 16.65 -16.14 12.76
N ASN A 409 17.46 -15.21 13.19
CA ASN A 409 18.88 -15.40 13.53
C ASN A 409 19.69 -16.15 12.44
N GLY A 410 19.41 -15.86 11.16
CA GLY A 410 20.02 -16.55 10.02
C GLY A 410 19.58 -18.02 9.82
N LYS A 411 18.55 -18.47 10.53
CA LYS A 411 17.98 -19.82 10.45
C LYS A 411 16.58 -19.77 9.84
N GLN A 412 16.16 -20.89 9.26
CA GLN A 412 14.80 -21.10 8.78
C GLN A 412 14.19 -22.34 9.46
N LYS A 413 12.93 -22.24 9.87
CA LYS A 413 12.19 -23.33 10.50
C LYS A 413 10.76 -23.38 10.00
N VAL A 414 10.30 -24.54 9.55
CA VAL A 414 8.90 -24.78 9.21
C VAL A 414 8.15 -25.23 10.47
N LEU A 415 7.05 -24.53 10.76
CA LEU A 415 6.17 -24.82 11.88
C LEU A 415 4.79 -25.23 11.34
N ASN A 416 4.35 -26.45 11.69
CA ASN A 416 3.01 -26.95 11.37
C ASN A 416 2.12 -26.77 12.60
N PHE A 417 1.01 -26.08 12.45
CA PHE A 417 0.08 -25.76 13.53
C PHE A 417 -1.24 -26.51 13.38
N LYS A 418 -1.78 -26.92 14.53
CA LYS A 418 -3.21 -27.15 14.68
C LYS A 418 -3.90 -25.85 15.04
N ALA A 419 -5.22 -25.76 14.82
CA ALA A 419 -5.99 -24.58 15.25
C ALA A 419 -5.87 -24.37 16.76
N GLY A 420 -5.54 -23.14 17.16
CA GLY A 420 -5.30 -22.75 18.57
C GLY A 420 -3.94 -23.15 19.12
N GLU A 421 -3.05 -23.79 18.34
CA GLU A 421 -1.76 -24.24 18.83
C GLU A 421 -0.75 -23.10 18.97
N THR A 422 0.03 -23.18 20.03
CA THR A 422 1.15 -22.26 20.32
C THR A 422 2.50 -22.96 20.19
N LYS A 423 3.42 -22.34 19.46
CA LYS A 423 4.80 -22.85 19.32
C LYS A 423 5.82 -21.84 19.83
N LEU A 424 6.90 -22.39 20.35
CA LEU A 424 8.03 -21.63 20.92
C LEU A 424 9.26 -21.76 20.02
N ILE A 425 9.89 -20.65 19.72
CA ILE A 425 11.24 -20.51 19.15
C ILE A 425 12.14 -19.92 20.24
N LYS A 426 13.31 -20.54 20.42
CA LYS A 426 14.39 -20.09 21.31
C LYS A 426 15.69 -20.02 20.54
#